data_314906debdce554c01c5b679f8c7fb3f
#
_entry.id   314906debdce554c01c5b679f8c7fb3f
#
_cell.length_a   1.000
_cell.length_b   1.000
_cell.length_c   1.000
_cell.angle_alpha   90.00
_cell.angle_beta   90.00
_cell.angle_gamma   90.00
#
_symmetry.space_group_name_H-M   'P 1'
#
loop_
_entity.id
_entity.type
_entity.pdbx_description
1 polymer ?
#
loop_
_entity_poly.entity_id
_entity_poly.type
_entity_poly.pdbx_seq_one_letter_code
_entity_poly.pdbx_strand_id
1 'polypeptide(L)'
;MRKVKYTWLAFALMLVNLACSCSSSLNDDGDDDEPQVVLSDISGTWTEYAYKCSDGYFVDISGTGCVYEFARPDAFTKYQIKDGEKEILTQGKWTYNPGTRTAEIKEPRGWDLTIKFDFSVNENATLYIIGKTANQNQTIKVKRTSK
;
A
#
# COMPACT_ATOMS: atom_id res chain seq x y z
N MET A 1 45.39 43.79 -10.17
CA MET A 1 45.30 43.08 -8.90
C MET A 1 43.87 43.13 -8.38
N ARG A 2 43.25 41.97 -8.29
CA ARG A 2 42.12 41.65 -7.40
C ARG A 2 40.88 42.54 -7.41
N LYS A 3 40.00 42.34 -8.37
CA LYS A 3 38.57 42.69 -8.26
C LYS A 3 37.70 41.55 -8.79
N VAL A 4 37.66 40.50 -8.04
CA VAL A 4 36.71 39.39 -8.27
C VAL A 4 36.21 38.94 -6.90
N LYS A 5 35.25 39.66 -6.32
CA LYS A 5 34.63 39.25 -5.06
C LYS A 5 33.16 39.62 -4.88
N TYR A 6 32.48 40.16 -5.87
CA TYR A 6 31.08 40.60 -5.65
C TYR A 6 30.04 39.97 -6.59
N THR A 7 30.44 39.05 -7.44
CA THR A 7 29.49 38.41 -8.37
C THR A 7 28.79 37.18 -7.79
N TRP A 8 29.21 36.71 -6.64
CA TRP A 8 28.58 35.53 -6.01
C TRP A 8 27.45 35.87 -5.04
N LEU A 9 27.38 37.09 -4.53
CA LEU A 9 26.34 37.50 -3.59
C LEU A 9 25.01 37.88 -4.29
N ALA A 10 25.08 38.27 -5.57
CA ALA A 10 23.88 38.62 -6.33
C ALA A 10 23.09 37.37 -6.81
N PHE A 11 23.75 36.21 -6.93
CA PHE A 11 23.09 34.98 -7.38
C PHE A 11 22.42 34.23 -6.25
N ALA A 12 22.83 34.43 -5.00
CA ALA A 12 22.22 33.80 -3.84
C ALA A 12 20.90 34.46 -3.41
N LEU A 13 20.66 35.71 -3.83
CA LEU A 13 19.46 36.45 -3.46
C LEU A 13 18.29 36.21 -4.44
N MET A 14 18.55 35.65 -5.62
CA MET A 14 17.46 35.34 -6.58
C MET A 14 16.82 33.95 -6.42
N LEU A 15 17.43 33.10 -5.63
CA LEU A 15 16.87 31.73 -5.39
C LEU A 15 15.93 31.64 -4.20
N VAL A 16 15.76 32.71 -3.43
CA VAL A 16 14.88 32.72 -2.25
C VAL A 16 13.46 33.17 -2.57
N ASN A 17 13.22 33.73 -3.76
CA ASN A 17 11.88 34.22 -4.12
C ASN A 17 11.01 33.24 -4.93
N LEU A 18 11.46 31.99 -5.14
CA LEU A 18 10.65 30.98 -5.82
C LEU A 18 10.05 29.90 -4.91
N ALA A 19 10.21 30.05 -3.59
CA ALA A 19 9.72 29.08 -2.64
C ALA A 19 8.52 29.56 -1.81
N CYS A 20 7.81 30.61 -2.23
CA CYS A 20 6.67 31.10 -1.48
C CYS A 20 5.53 31.55 -2.40
N SER A 21 5.04 30.64 -3.21
CA SER A 21 3.66 30.75 -3.69
C SER A 21 2.94 29.42 -3.48
N CYS A 22 3.01 28.92 -2.26
CA CYS A 22 1.87 28.19 -1.72
C CYS A 22 0.86 29.27 -1.34
N SER A 23 0.12 29.75 -2.32
CA SER A 23 -1.15 30.40 -2.04
C SER A 23 -2.04 29.29 -1.48
N SER A 24 -2.13 29.26 -0.17
CA SER A 24 -3.21 28.62 0.53
C SER A 24 -4.52 29.31 0.16
N SER A 25 -5.11 28.97 -0.94
CA SER A 25 -6.52 29.09 -1.12
C SER A 25 -7.16 27.90 -0.41
N LEU A 26 -7.20 28.01 0.89
CA LEU A 26 -8.10 27.28 1.75
C LEU A 26 -9.50 27.84 1.48
N ASN A 27 -10.22 27.27 0.56
CA ASN A 27 -11.66 27.19 0.45
C ASN A 27 -11.92 26.38 -0.81
N ASP A 28 -11.63 25.11 -0.73
CA ASP A 28 -12.26 24.15 -1.58
C ASP A 28 -12.89 23.11 -0.66
N ASP A 29 -14.11 23.44 -0.18
CA ASP A 29 -15.10 22.49 0.26
C ASP A 29 -15.60 21.73 -0.98
N GLY A 30 -14.68 21.21 -1.76
CA GLY A 30 -14.91 20.19 -2.74
C GLY A 30 -14.76 18.86 -2.01
N ASP A 31 -15.87 18.33 -1.52
CA ASP A 31 -16.04 16.88 -1.41
C ASP A 31 -15.84 16.34 -2.84
N ASP A 32 -14.59 16.24 -3.26
CA ASP A 32 -14.18 15.34 -4.32
C ASP A 32 -14.36 13.92 -3.75
N ASP A 33 -15.62 13.49 -3.70
CA ASP A 33 -16.01 12.10 -3.62
C ASP A 33 -15.47 11.43 -4.90
N GLU A 34 -14.16 11.21 -4.96
CA GLU A 34 -13.61 10.25 -5.90
C GLU A 34 -14.43 8.97 -5.68
N PRO A 35 -15.09 8.45 -6.72
CA PRO A 35 -15.93 7.28 -6.58
C PRO A 35 -15.09 6.16 -6.00
N GLN A 36 -15.33 5.88 -4.71
CA GLN A 36 -14.60 4.83 -4.01
C GLN A 36 -14.86 3.51 -4.72
N VAL A 37 -13.82 2.92 -5.28
CA VAL A 37 -13.92 1.62 -5.92
C VAL A 37 -14.26 0.60 -4.84
N VAL A 38 -15.44 0.00 -4.93
CA VAL A 38 -15.87 -1.08 -4.05
C VAL A 38 -15.90 -2.36 -4.85
N LEU A 39 -15.02 -3.30 -4.52
CA LEU A 39 -15.09 -4.64 -5.08
C LEU A 39 -15.99 -5.51 -4.20
N SER A 40 -17.02 -6.08 -4.81
CA SER A 40 -17.90 -7.06 -4.15
C SER A 40 -17.20 -8.41 -3.96
N ASP A 41 -16.12 -8.67 -4.68
CA ASP A 41 -15.39 -9.93 -4.69
C ASP A 41 -13.89 -9.69 -4.77
N ILE A 42 -13.16 -10.20 -3.78
CA ILE A 42 -11.70 -10.13 -3.69
C ILE A 42 -11.02 -11.44 -4.12
N SER A 43 -11.79 -12.44 -4.56
CA SER A 43 -11.21 -13.74 -4.98
C SER A 43 -10.19 -13.54 -6.09
N GLY A 44 -9.16 -14.38 -6.10
CA GLY A 44 -8.05 -14.30 -7.04
C GLY A 44 -6.72 -14.08 -6.33
N THR A 45 -5.73 -13.65 -7.08
CA THR A 45 -4.36 -13.52 -6.63
C THR A 45 -3.93 -12.07 -6.58
N TRP A 46 -3.40 -11.64 -5.44
CA TRP A 46 -2.91 -10.29 -5.19
C TRP A 46 -1.42 -10.34 -4.87
N THR A 47 -0.60 -9.66 -5.65
CA THR A 47 0.87 -9.65 -5.49
C THR A 47 1.35 -8.35 -4.90
N GLU A 48 2.16 -8.42 -3.85
CA GLU A 48 2.83 -7.26 -3.25
C GLU A 48 3.82 -6.65 -4.24
N TYR A 49 3.82 -5.32 -4.31
CA TYR A 49 4.85 -4.59 -5.04
C TYR A 49 5.51 -3.48 -4.21
N ALA A 50 4.91 -3.08 -3.08
CA ALA A 50 5.53 -2.16 -2.14
C ALA A 50 5.05 -2.41 -0.71
N TYR A 51 5.89 -2.13 0.28
CA TYR A 51 5.51 -2.15 1.69
C TYR A 51 5.88 -0.84 2.37
N LYS A 52 5.14 -0.46 3.41
CA LYS A 52 5.38 0.74 4.19
C LYS A 52 6.38 0.46 5.31
N CYS A 53 7.48 1.19 5.32
CA CYS A 53 8.48 1.15 6.37
C CYS A 53 8.03 1.94 7.62
N SER A 54 8.76 1.76 8.72
CA SER A 54 8.52 2.45 10.00
C SER A 54 8.64 3.98 9.91
N ASP A 55 9.41 4.49 8.96
CA ASP A 55 9.58 5.92 8.65
C ASP A 55 8.42 6.52 7.84
N GLY A 56 7.45 5.67 7.43
CA GLY A 56 6.25 6.07 6.71
C GLY A 56 6.37 6.02 5.18
N TYR A 57 7.55 5.76 4.63
CA TYR A 57 7.75 5.63 3.18
C TYR A 57 7.44 4.23 2.67
N PHE A 58 7.02 4.16 1.40
CA PHE A 58 6.85 2.88 0.71
C PHE A 58 8.14 2.50 -0.01
N VAL A 59 8.56 1.25 0.17
CA VAL A 59 9.71 0.64 -0.52
C VAL A 59 9.18 -0.31 -1.58
N ASP A 60 9.71 -0.19 -2.79
CA ASP A 60 9.42 -1.09 -3.90
C ASP A 60 10.05 -2.46 -3.63
N ILE A 61 9.23 -3.50 -3.72
CA ILE A 61 9.63 -4.91 -3.58
C ILE A 61 9.14 -5.76 -4.75
N SER A 62 8.89 -5.12 -5.90
CA SER A 62 8.42 -5.82 -7.09
C SER A 62 9.31 -7.00 -7.43
N GLY A 63 8.70 -8.18 -7.57
CA GLY A 63 9.40 -9.44 -7.86
C GLY A 63 9.90 -10.22 -6.63
N THR A 64 9.88 -9.64 -5.43
CA THR A 64 10.26 -10.32 -4.17
C THR A 64 9.15 -10.32 -3.12
N GLY A 65 8.04 -9.65 -3.40
CA GLY A 65 6.90 -9.55 -2.51
C GLY A 65 6.12 -10.85 -2.36
N CYS A 66 5.34 -10.92 -1.29
CA CYS A 66 4.44 -12.05 -1.08
C CYS A 66 3.22 -11.99 -2.02
N VAL A 67 2.59 -13.13 -2.16
CA VAL A 67 1.35 -13.31 -2.91
C VAL A 67 0.24 -13.74 -1.97
N TYR A 68 -0.91 -13.09 -2.09
CA TYR A 68 -2.14 -13.39 -1.34
C TYR A 68 -3.14 -13.99 -2.30
N GLU A 69 -3.50 -15.23 -2.09
CA GLU A 69 -4.47 -15.98 -2.89
C GLU A 69 -5.74 -16.19 -2.09
N PHE A 70 -6.85 -15.64 -2.59
CA PHE A 70 -8.19 -15.81 -2.05
C PHE A 70 -8.96 -16.74 -3.00
N ALA A 71 -8.86 -18.04 -2.75
CA ALA A 71 -9.51 -19.06 -3.58
C ALA A 71 -10.92 -19.34 -3.05
N ARG A 72 -11.85 -19.51 -3.98
CA ARG A 72 -13.22 -19.91 -3.61
C ARG A 72 -13.30 -21.40 -3.23
N PRO A 73 -14.19 -21.78 -2.32
CA PRO A 73 -15.17 -20.92 -1.67
C PRO A 73 -14.61 -20.06 -0.55
N ASP A 74 -13.57 -20.51 0.17
CA ASP A 74 -13.09 -19.85 1.38
C ASP A 74 -11.60 -20.10 1.70
N ALA A 75 -10.81 -20.65 0.77
CA ALA A 75 -9.40 -20.95 1.01
C ALA A 75 -8.51 -19.72 0.84
N PHE A 76 -7.68 -19.43 1.84
CA PHE A 76 -6.68 -18.39 1.82
C PHE A 76 -5.28 -18.98 1.87
N THR A 77 -4.38 -18.45 1.04
CA THR A 77 -2.96 -18.82 1.07
C THR A 77 -2.10 -17.57 0.87
N LYS A 78 -1.19 -17.32 1.82
CA LYS A 78 -0.10 -16.35 1.63
C LYS A 78 1.19 -17.13 1.36
N TYR A 79 1.88 -16.78 0.30
CA TYR A 79 3.13 -17.43 -0.08
C TYR A 79 4.11 -16.44 -0.71
N GLN A 80 5.36 -16.86 -0.83
CA GLN A 80 6.38 -16.18 -1.64
C GLN A 80 6.98 -17.17 -2.64
N ILE A 81 7.56 -16.64 -3.71
CA ILE A 81 8.35 -17.44 -4.65
C ILE A 81 9.82 -17.24 -4.27
N LYS A 82 10.48 -18.33 -3.88
CA LYS A 82 11.89 -18.35 -3.53
C LYS A 82 12.59 -19.41 -4.35
N ASP A 83 13.61 -19.02 -5.08
CA ASP A 83 14.38 -19.92 -5.98
C ASP A 83 13.49 -20.68 -7.00
N GLY A 84 12.38 -20.05 -7.42
CA GLY A 84 11.40 -20.64 -8.33
C GLY A 84 10.39 -21.58 -7.69
N GLU A 85 10.48 -21.80 -6.39
CA GLU A 85 9.55 -22.63 -5.63
C GLU A 85 8.58 -21.82 -4.78
N LYS A 86 7.35 -22.34 -4.64
CA LYS A 86 6.29 -21.72 -3.80
C LYS A 86 6.52 -22.09 -2.34
N GLU A 87 6.93 -21.12 -1.54
CA GLU A 87 7.03 -21.25 -0.08
C GLU A 87 5.78 -20.69 0.58
N ILE A 88 4.98 -21.57 1.21
CA ILE A 88 3.75 -21.19 1.89
C ILE A 88 4.07 -20.64 3.27
N LEU A 89 3.62 -19.39 3.52
CA LEU A 89 3.82 -18.68 4.79
C LEU A 89 2.61 -18.81 5.72
N THR A 90 1.40 -18.74 5.16
CA THR A 90 0.15 -18.80 5.92
C THR A 90 -0.95 -19.44 5.08
N GLN A 91 -1.77 -20.27 5.70
CA GLN A 91 -2.99 -20.83 5.10
C GLN A 91 -4.13 -20.71 6.08
N GLY A 92 -5.35 -20.55 5.55
CA GLY A 92 -6.54 -20.45 6.39
C GLY A 92 -7.83 -20.41 5.57
N LYS A 93 -8.89 -20.04 6.25
CA LYS A 93 -10.16 -19.74 5.63
C LYS A 93 -10.42 -18.24 5.66
N TRP A 94 -11.02 -17.71 4.61
CA TRP A 94 -11.35 -16.30 4.53
C TRP A 94 -12.85 -16.06 4.40
N THR A 95 -13.27 -14.92 4.94
CA THR A 95 -14.57 -14.31 4.68
C THR A 95 -14.36 -12.85 4.32
N TYR A 96 -15.22 -12.26 3.51
CA TYR A 96 -15.10 -10.88 3.08
C TYR A 96 -16.41 -10.13 3.25
N ASN A 97 -16.31 -8.95 3.83
CA ASN A 97 -17.41 -8.00 3.95
C ASN A 97 -17.14 -6.82 3.00
N PRO A 98 -17.88 -6.70 1.88
CA PRO A 98 -17.68 -5.61 0.94
C PRO A 98 -18.08 -4.24 1.50
N GLY A 99 -19.03 -4.17 2.42
CA GLY A 99 -19.46 -2.92 3.04
C GLY A 99 -18.36 -2.27 3.90
N THR A 100 -17.57 -3.07 4.60
CA THR A 100 -16.41 -2.61 5.39
C THR A 100 -15.08 -2.76 4.65
N ARG A 101 -15.09 -3.41 3.49
CA ARG A 101 -13.91 -3.75 2.69
C ARG A 101 -12.89 -4.55 3.51
N THR A 102 -13.36 -5.48 4.32
CA THR A 102 -12.54 -6.21 5.27
C THR A 102 -12.64 -7.71 5.02
N ALA A 103 -11.50 -8.38 4.90
CA ALA A 103 -11.39 -9.82 4.93
C ALA A 103 -10.91 -10.29 6.30
N GLU A 104 -11.57 -11.31 6.84
CA GLU A 104 -11.10 -12.00 8.03
C GLU A 104 -10.53 -13.36 7.63
N ILE A 105 -9.31 -13.64 8.05
CA ILE A 105 -8.62 -14.91 7.82
C ILE A 105 -8.55 -15.66 9.15
N LYS A 106 -9.11 -16.86 9.15
CA LYS A 106 -9.04 -17.81 10.27
C LYS A 106 -7.99 -18.86 9.97
N GLU A 107 -6.88 -18.80 10.68
CA GLU A 107 -5.79 -19.75 10.55
C GLU A 107 -5.91 -20.86 11.59
N PRO A 108 -5.67 -22.15 11.21
CA PRO A 108 -5.88 -23.30 12.11
C PRO A 108 -5.12 -23.24 13.44
N ARG A 109 -3.95 -22.59 13.45
CA ARG A 109 -3.13 -22.40 14.67
C ARG A 109 -3.57 -21.19 15.50
N GLY A 110 -4.63 -20.49 15.07
CA GLY A 110 -5.17 -19.32 15.77
C GLY A 110 -4.41 -18.03 15.54
N TRP A 111 -3.65 -17.91 14.46
CA TRP A 111 -2.97 -16.68 14.01
C TRP A 111 -3.89 -15.89 13.07
N ASP A 112 -5.10 -15.61 13.56
CA ASP A 112 -6.11 -14.92 12.77
C ASP A 112 -5.62 -13.53 12.35
N LEU A 113 -5.96 -13.15 11.11
CA LEU A 113 -5.62 -11.86 10.52
C LEU A 113 -6.88 -11.14 10.07
N THR A 114 -6.86 -9.84 10.19
CA THR A 114 -7.85 -8.96 9.57
C THR A 114 -7.15 -8.14 8.49
N ILE A 115 -7.66 -8.15 7.27
CA ILE A 115 -7.11 -7.40 6.14
C ILE A 115 -8.17 -6.41 5.67
N LYS A 116 -7.90 -5.11 5.85
CA LYS A 116 -8.73 -4.04 5.28
C LYS A 116 -8.16 -3.63 3.94
N PHE A 117 -9.03 -3.55 2.93
CA PHE A 117 -8.68 -3.14 1.57
C PHE A 117 -9.04 -1.68 1.35
N ASP A 118 -8.11 -0.95 0.78
CA ASP A 118 -8.32 0.36 0.19
C ASP A 118 -8.03 0.25 -1.31
N PHE A 119 -9.11 0.14 -2.08
CA PHE A 119 -9.02 -0.11 -3.52
C PHE A 119 -8.72 1.18 -4.27
N SER A 120 -7.86 1.08 -5.25
CA SER A 120 -7.60 2.11 -6.24
C SER A 120 -7.93 1.60 -7.65
N VAL A 121 -7.83 2.49 -8.62
CA VAL A 121 -8.04 2.14 -10.02
C VAL A 121 -7.06 1.05 -10.50
N ASN A 122 -7.41 0.38 -11.61
CA ASN A 122 -6.57 -0.65 -12.25
C ASN A 122 -6.25 -1.88 -11.38
N GLU A 123 -7.21 -2.31 -10.57
CA GLU A 123 -7.09 -3.50 -9.72
C GLU A 123 -5.90 -3.44 -8.74
N ASN A 124 -5.51 -2.25 -8.32
CA ASN A 124 -4.55 -2.04 -7.23
C ASN A 124 -5.29 -1.85 -5.91
N ALA A 125 -4.64 -2.20 -4.82
CA ALA A 125 -5.13 -1.93 -3.47
C ALA A 125 -3.99 -1.64 -2.50
N THR A 126 -4.30 -0.87 -1.44
CA THR A 126 -3.49 -0.84 -0.23
C THR A 126 -4.14 -1.76 0.79
N LEU A 127 -3.38 -2.71 1.31
CA LEU A 127 -3.82 -3.62 2.35
C LEU A 127 -3.31 -3.14 3.70
N TYR A 128 -4.22 -2.99 4.65
CA TYR A 128 -3.90 -2.79 6.06
C TYR A 128 -4.10 -4.12 6.77
N ILE A 129 -3.01 -4.82 7.03
CA ILE A 129 -3.02 -6.11 7.71
C ILE A 129 -2.92 -5.87 9.20
N ILE A 130 -3.87 -6.39 9.95
CA ILE A 130 -3.97 -6.27 11.39
C ILE A 130 -3.85 -7.68 11.96
N GLY A 131 -2.75 -7.93 12.66
CA GLY A 131 -2.51 -9.17 13.39
C GLY A 131 -2.98 -9.09 14.85
N LYS A 132 -2.79 -10.16 15.61
CA LYS A 132 -3.10 -10.19 17.04
C LYS A 132 -2.28 -9.22 17.88
N THR A 133 -1.07 -8.89 17.43
CA THR A 133 -0.16 -7.95 18.10
C THR A 133 0.20 -6.81 17.17
N ALA A 134 0.50 -5.65 17.73
CA ALA A 134 0.86 -4.45 16.95
C ALA A 134 2.08 -4.70 16.03
N ASN A 135 3.01 -5.57 16.42
CA ASN A 135 4.18 -5.91 15.62
C ASN A 135 3.85 -6.70 14.34
N GLN A 136 2.62 -7.23 14.23
CA GLN A 136 2.14 -7.94 13.05
C GLN A 136 1.39 -7.04 12.09
N ASN A 137 1.17 -5.77 12.46
CA ASN A 137 0.49 -4.82 11.60
C ASN A 137 1.39 -4.41 10.45
N GLN A 138 0.88 -4.48 9.24
CA GLN A 138 1.59 -4.15 8.02
C GLN A 138 0.70 -3.32 7.10
N THR A 139 1.31 -2.40 6.36
CA THR A 139 0.65 -1.69 5.27
C THR A 139 1.42 -1.99 3.99
N ILE A 140 0.74 -2.55 3.02
CA ILE A 140 1.35 -3.01 1.77
C ILE A 140 0.53 -2.56 0.58
N LYS A 141 1.19 -2.37 -0.56
CA LYS A 141 0.52 -2.15 -1.84
C LYS A 141 0.56 -3.43 -2.65
N VAL A 142 -0.59 -3.79 -3.19
CA VAL A 142 -0.78 -4.99 -3.99
C VAL A 142 -1.45 -4.68 -5.31
N LYS A 143 -1.21 -5.54 -6.28
CA LYS A 143 -1.90 -5.56 -7.56
C LYS A 143 -2.56 -6.92 -7.74
N ARG A 144 -3.81 -6.91 -8.21
CA ARG A 144 -4.51 -8.15 -8.60
C ARG A 144 -3.89 -8.70 -9.87
N THR A 145 -3.40 -9.93 -9.83
CA THR A 145 -2.70 -10.58 -10.95
C THR A 145 -3.53 -11.68 -11.60
N SER A 146 -4.54 -12.20 -10.88
CA SER A 146 -5.55 -13.11 -11.46
C SER A 146 -6.87 -13.02 -10.71
N LYS A 147 -7.95 -13.40 -11.37
CA LYS A 147 -9.31 -13.56 -10.82
C LYS A 147 -9.65 -15.03 -10.69
#